data_479286c29a32bd63c022687123ae0336
#
_entry.id   479286c29a32bd63c022687123ae0336
#
_cell.length_a   1.000
_cell.length_b   1.000
_cell.length_c   1.000
_cell.angle_alpha   90.00
_cell.angle_beta   90.00
_cell.angle_gamma   90.00
#
_symmetry.space_group_name_H-M   'P 1'
#
loop_
_entity.id
_entity.type
_entity.pdbx_description
1 polymer ?
#
loop_
_entity_poly.entity_id
_entity_poly.type
_entity_poly.pdbx_seq_one_letter_code
_entity_poly.pdbx_strand_id
1 'polypeptide(L)'
;MMRTMQIGVAVFGLSLAAVGGCAKHATVFPNSDPALNRKPTEFSSDAANRHPFKSDLPKAGPADGVARLDYTQETVQLANLSNETWEDVEVWVNGKYVVHVPKIEAGRLRTLNFKMFYDGRGNTIPKSVGAKPRIESVKILRNGAIYDVRSTIAV
;
A
#
# COMPACT_ATOMS: atom_id res chain seq x y z
N MET A 1 -67.16 -41.31 -46.74
CA MET A 1 -66.39 -40.12 -47.11
C MET A 1 -65.84 -39.48 -45.87
N MET A 2 -64.62 -39.81 -45.51
CA MET A 2 -63.91 -39.24 -44.34
C MET A 2 -62.83 -38.30 -44.82
N ARG A 3 -62.90 -37.00 -44.47
CA ARG A 3 -61.90 -36.00 -44.76
C ARG A 3 -60.89 -35.94 -43.63
N THR A 4 -59.70 -36.30 -43.88
CA THR A 4 -58.57 -36.22 -42.97
C THR A 4 -58.04 -34.75 -42.92
N MET A 5 -58.08 -34.15 -41.76
CA MET A 5 -57.60 -32.81 -41.55
C MET A 5 -56.14 -32.91 -41.01
N GLN A 6 -55.19 -32.44 -41.83
CA GLN A 6 -53.78 -32.34 -41.40
C GLN A 6 -53.56 -31.05 -40.64
N ILE A 7 -53.12 -31.18 -39.41
CA ILE A 7 -52.69 -30.08 -38.56
C ILE A 7 -51.20 -29.92 -38.73
N GLY A 8 -50.79 -28.82 -39.36
CA GLY A 8 -49.37 -28.45 -39.44
C GLY A 8 -48.90 -27.78 -38.15
N VAL A 9 -47.90 -28.39 -37.52
CA VAL A 9 -47.22 -27.83 -36.36
C VAL A 9 -46.07 -26.95 -36.86
N ALA A 10 -46.21 -25.65 -36.71
CA ALA A 10 -45.13 -24.68 -36.96
C ALA A 10 -44.22 -24.62 -35.71
N VAL A 11 -42.99 -25.10 -35.84
CA VAL A 11 -41.97 -24.94 -34.80
C VAL A 11 -41.33 -23.56 -34.94
N PHE A 12 -41.67 -22.67 -34.05
CA PHE A 12 -40.97 -21.37 -33.90
C PHE A 12 -39.64 -21.61 -33.14
N GLY A 13 -38.54 -21.59 -33.87
CA GLY A 13 -37.21 -21.62 -33.32
C GLY A 13 -36.89 -20.27 -32.66
N LEU A 14 -36.83 -20.25 -31.32
CA LEU A 14 -36.42 -19.08 -30.57
C LEU A 14 -34.87 -19.03 -30.52
N SER A 15 -34.27 -18.23 -31.42
CA SER A 15 -32.80 -17.99 -31.35
C SER A 15 -32.49 -17.06 -30.21
N LEU A 16 -31.98 -17.61 -29.08
CA LEU A 16 -31.35 -16.83 -28.02
C LEU A 16 -30.01 -16.27 -28.52
N ALA A 17 -30.02 -15.04 -28.98
CA ALA A 17 -28.77 -14.28 -29.14
C ALA A 17 -28.21 -13.94 -27.77
N ALA A 18 -27.18 -14.69 -27.33
CA ALA A 18 -26.38 -14.37 -26.17
C ALA A 18 -25.59 -13.09 -26.48
N VAL A 19 -26.12 -11.95 -26.07
CA VAL A 19 -25.40 -10.67 -26.08
C VAL A 19 -24.40 -10.74 -24.94
N GLY A 20 -23.22 -11.30 -25.21
CA GLY A 20 -22.04 -11.19 -24.35
C GLY A 20 -21.56 -9.75 -24.32
N GLY A 21 -22.27 -8.89 -23.59
CA GLY A 21 -21.81 -7.55 -23.28
C GLY A 21 -20.65 -7.66 -22.32
N CYS A 22 -19.40 -7.60 -22.82
CA CYS A 22 -18.28 -7.19 -21.99
C CYS A 22 -18.59 -5.80 -21.48
N ALA A 23 -19.12 -5.69 -20.27
CA ALA A 23 -19.24 -4.44 -19.57
C ALA A 23 -17.81 -3.90 -19.42
N LYS A 24 -17.39 -3.00 -20.32
CA LYS A 24 -16.23 -2.16 -20.09
C LYS A 24 -16.53 -1.46 -18.79
N HIS A 25 -15.78 -1.79 -17.73
CA HIS A 25 -15.87 -1.06 -16.48
C HIS A 25 -15.74 0.41 -16.81
N ALA A 26 -16.81 1.15 -16.62
CA ALA A 26 -16.79 2.59 -16.78
C ALA A 26 -15.68 3.11 -15.86
N THR A 27 -14.66 3.74 -16.44
CA THR A 27 -13.61 4.39 -15.68
C THR A 27 -14.28 5.46 -14.84
N VAL A 28 -14.21 5.32 -13.51
CA VAL A 28 -14.82 6.28 -12.57
C VAL A 28 -14.27 7.70 -12.81
N PHE A 29 -13.10 7.78 -13.44
CA PHE A 29 -12.44 9.03 -13.84
C PHE A 29 -12.16 9.01 -15.34
N PRO A 30 -13.12 9.45 -16.21
CA PRO A 30 -12.97 9.37 -17.67
C PRO A 30 -11.80 10.16 -18.25
N ASN A 31 -11.23 11.08 -17.49
CA ASN A 31 -10.06 11.89 -17.86
C ASN A 31 -8.86 11.64 -16.95
N SER A 32 -8.71 10.42 -16.39
CA SER A 32 -7.55 10.12 -15.57
C SER A 32 -6.29 10.20 -16.42
N ASP A 33 -5.33 10.97 -15.94
CA ASP A 33 -3.98 11.05 -16.48
C ASP A 33 -3.42 9.62 -16.62
N PRO A 34 -2.91 9.20 -17.81
CA PRO A 34 -2.27 7.90 -17.98
C PRO A 34 -1.17 7.63 -16.94
N ALA A 35 -0.52 8.67 -16.40
CA ALA A 35 0.44 8.56 -15.32
C ALA A 35 -0.16 8.02 -14.02
N LEU A 36 -1.47 8.18 -13.80
CA LEU A 36 -2.18 7.63 -12.66
C LEU A 36 -2.51 6.13 -12.81
N ASN A 37 -2.37 5.58 -14.02
CA ASN A 37 -2.60 4.17 -14.33
C ASN A 37 -1.33 3.33 -14.26
N ARG A 38 -0.27 3.86 -13.64
CA ARG A 38 0.99 3.13 -13.42
C ARG A 38 0.76 1.89 -12.57
N LYS A 39 1.52 0.84 -12.87
CA LYS A 39 1.54 -0.35 -12.01
C LYS A 39 2.08 0.02 -10.63
N PRO A 40 1.55 -0.56 -9.54
CA PRO A 40 2.05 -0.30 -8.18
C PRO A 40 3.57 -0.45 -8.05
N THR A 41 4.17 -1.41 -8.79
CA THR A 41 5.63 -1.63 -8.82
C THR A 41 6.41 -0.47 -9.42
N GLU A 42 5.88 0.18 -10.46
CA GLU A 42 6.53 1.35 -11.08
C GLU A 42 6.48 2.55 -10.15
N PHE A 43 5.32 2.78 -9.52
CA PHE A 43 5.15 3.83 -8.53
C PHE A 43 6.07 3.64 -7.33
N SER A 44 6.20 2.41 -6.83
CA SER A 44 7.05 2.09 -5.68
C SER A 44 8.54 2.25 -6.02
N SER A 45 8.94 1.85 -7.22
CA SER A 45 10.32 2.03 -7.70
C SER A 45 10.69 3.51 -7.80
N ASP A 46 9.80 4.33 -8.35
CA ASP A 46 10.00 5.78 -8.41
C ASP A 46 10.07 6.41 -7.01
N ALA A 47 9.24 5.95 -6.08
CA ALA A 47 9.24 6.43 -4.69
C ALA A 47 10.56 6.06 -3.99
N ALA A 48 11.01 4.82 -4.14
CA ALA A 48 12.28 4.35 -3.57
C ALA A 48 13.50 5.07 -4.17
N ASN A 49 13.46 5.39 -5.46
CA ASN A 49 14.53 6.17 -6.11
C ASN A 49 14.56 7.63 -5.62
N ARG A 50 13.40 8.20 -5.30
CA ARG A 50 13.33 9.57 -4.73
C ARG A 50 13.79 9.65 -3.28
N HIS A 51 13.63 8.54 -2.54
CA HIS A 51 13.99 8.44 -1.13
C HIS A 51 14.98 7.29 -0.88
N PRO A 52 16.19 7.32 -1.48
CA PRO A 52 17.21 6.30 -1.24
C PRO A 52 17.68 6.40 0.21
N PHE A 53 17.91 5.24 0.85
CA PHE A 53 18.43 5.22 2.21
C PHE A 53 19.80 5.89 2.30
N LYS A 54 19.93 6.89 3.14
CA LYS A 54 21.10 7.72 3.33
C LYS A 54 21.81 7.30 4.61
N SER A 55 22.62 6.25 4.52
CA SER A 55 23.36 5.69 5.67
C SER A 55 24.47 6.60 6.20
N ASP A 56 24.90 7.54 5.38
CA ASP A 56 25.99 8.49 5.63
C ASP A 56 25.54 9.76 6.38
N LEU A 57 24.24 9.94 6.59
CA LEU A 57 23.73 11.08 7.34
C LEU A 57 24.09 11.01 8.83
N PRO A 58 24.21 12.18 9.49
CA PRO A 58 24.45 12.25 10.92
C PRO A 58 23.43 11.44 11.72
N LYS A 59 23.91 10.67 12.68
CA LYS A 59 23.08 9.96 13.66
C LYS A 59 22.81 10.89 14.83
N ALA A 60 21.56 11.24 15.02
CA ALA A 60 21.15 12.16 16.08
C ALA A 60 20.75 11.43 17.40
N GLY A 61 20.91 10.10 17.44
CA GLY A 61 20.54 9.29 18.61
C GLY A 61 19.05 8.87 18.60
N PRO A 62 18.48 8.60 19.78
CA PRO A 62 17.09 8.18 19.88
C PRO A 62 16.13 9.30 19.53
N ALA A 63 15.08 8.96 18.79
CA ALA A 63 13.94 9.85 18.58
C ALA A 63 13.12 9.96 19.87
N ASP A 64 12.53 11.12 20.10
CA ASP A 64 11.50 11.27 21.11
C ASP A 64 10.15 10.73 20.57
N GLY A 65 10.12 9.43 20.37
CA GLY A 65 9.01 8.70 19.79
C GLY A 65 9.11 7.19 20.00
N VAL A 66 8.03 6.50 19.71
CA VAL A 66 7.94 5.05 19.84
C VAL A 66 7.20 4.46 18.66
N ALA A 67 7.66 3.30 18.18
CA ALA A 67 6.97 2.50 17.18
C ALA A 67 6.37 1.25 17.82
N ARG A 68 5.10 0.98 17.57
CA ARG A 68 4.44 -0.27 17.91
C ARG A 68 4.21 -1.07 16.64
N LEU A 69 4.73 -2.29 16.61
CA LEU A 69 4.63 -3.20 15.47
C LEU A 69 3.47 -4.17 15.69
N ASP A 70 2.48 -4.12 14.83
CA ASP A 70 1.35 -5.05 14.84
C ASP A 70 1.43 -5.94 13.60
N TYR A 71 1.89 -7.17 13.80
CA TYR A 71 2.00 -8.15 12.72
C TYR A 71 0.65 -8.75 12.30
N THR A 72 -0.35 -8.72 13.17
CA THR A 72 -1.70 -9.21 12.86
C THR A 72 -2.41 -8.24 11.93
N GLN A 73 -2.27 -6.96 12.21
CA GLN A 73 -2.84 -5.88 11.40
C GLN A 73 -1.92 -5.42 10.26
N GLU A 74 -0.70 -5.94 10.20
CA GLU A 74 0.33 -5.52 9.24
C GLU A 74 0.60 -4.01 9.29
N THR A 75 0.76 -3.45 10.50
CA THR A 75 0.97 -2.02 10.70
C THR A 75 2.17 -1.68 11.57
N VAL A 76 2.75 -0.50 11.29
CA VAL A 76 3.66 0.22 12.17
C VAL A 76 2.89 1.44 12.69
N GLN A 77 2.68 1.50 13.98
CA GLN A 77 2.10 2.67 14.63
C GLN A 77 3.25 3.51 15.19
N LEU A 78 3.47 4.68 14.63
CA LEU A 78 4.54 5.60 15.02
C LEU A 78 3.94 6.76 15.80
N ALA A 79 4.33 6.91 17.07
CA ALA A 79 3.94 8.02 17.93
C ALA A 79 5.07 9.05 18.02
N ASN A 80 4.74 10.29 17.74
CA ASN A 80 5.59 11.43 18.04
C ASN A 80 5.32 11.87 19.49
N LEU A 81 6.27 11.64 20.38
CA LEU A 81 6.16 12.01 21.80
C LEU A 81 6.79 13.38 22.12
N SER A 82 7.42 13.99 21.11
CA SER A 82 8.02 15.32 21.28
C SER A 82 6.96 16.43 21.32
N ASN A 83 7.39 17.60 21.73
CA ASN A 83 6.57 18.83 21.72
C ASN A 83 6.53 19.50 20.34
N GLU A 84 7.26 18.95 19.35
CA GLU A 84 7.37 19.52 18.01
C GLU A 84 6.63 18.63 17.00
N THR A 85 6.02 19.26 16.02
CA THR A 85 5.51 18.54 14.84
C THR A 85 6.70 18.08 14.00
N TRP A 86 6.68 16.80 13.62
CA TRP A 86 7.65 16.27 12.67
C TRP A 86 7.12 16.47 11.25
N GLU A 87 7.86 17.17 10.44
CA GLU A 87 7.54 17.41 9.03
C GLU A 87 8.53 16.67 8.13
N ASP A 88 8.07 16.27 6.95
CA ASP A 88 8.85 15.65 5.90
C ASP A 88 9.67 14.44 6.38
N VAL A 89 9.00 13.50 7.06
CA VAL A 89 9.62 12.37 7.73
C VAL A 89 9.70 11.17 6.81
N GLU A 90 10.89 10.61 6.63
CA GLU A 90 11.04 9.27 6.06
C GLU A 90 11.12 8.26 7.19
N VAL A 91 10.21 7.27 7.19
CA VAL A 91 10.21 6.17 8.14
C VAL A 91 10.86 4.96 7.49
N TRP A 92 11.93 4.47 8.08
CA TRP A 92 12.74 3.37 7.58
C TRP A 92 12.60 2.12 8.46
N VAL A 93 12.33 0.98 7.82
CA VAL A 93 12.25 -0.33 8.48
C VAL A 93 13.41 -1.18 7.97
N ASN A 94 14.23 -1.68 8.90
CA ASN A 94 15.42 -2.48 8.65
C ASN A 94 16.42 -1.83 7.68
N GLY A 95 16.40 -0.50 7.52
CA GLY A 95 17.24 0.19 6.53
C GLY A 95 16.96 -0.21 5.08
N LYS A 96 15.83 -0.85 4.82
CA LYS A 96 15.48 -1.40 3.51
C LYS A 96 14.16 -0.87 2.98
N TYR A 97 13.14 -0.80 3.81
CA TYR A 97 11.82 -0.36 3.42
C TYR A 97 11.56 1.05 3.91
N VAL A 98 11.07 1.91 3.05
CA VAL A 98 10.82 3.32 3.35
C VAL A 98 9.37 3.70 3.08
N VAL A 99 8.84 4.61 3.89
CA VAL A 99 7.63 5.37 3.60
C VAL A 99 7.87 6.84 3.96
N HIS A 100 7.43 7.73 3.08
CA HIS A 100 7.43 9.17 3.34
C HIS A 100 6.12 9.59 4.01
N VAL A 101 6.24 10.32 5.11
CA VAL A 101 5.10 10.85 5.88
C VAL A 101 5.26 12.37 5.94
N PRO A 102 4.38 13.13 5.28
CA PRO A 102 4.51 14.58 5.21
C PRO A 102 4.50 15.26 6.58
N LYS A 103 3.71 14.71 7.54
CA LYS A 103 3.54 15.33 8.84
C LYS A 103 3.13 14.31 9.91
N ILE A 104 3.74 14.42 11.11
CA ILE A 104 3.30 13.75 12.34
C ILE A 104 3.25 14.80 13.44
N GLU A 105 2.06 15.19 13.85
CA GLU A 105 1.85 16.23 14.84
C GLU A 105 2.39 15.81 16.21
N ALA A 106 2.78 16.80 17.03
CA ALA A 106 3.23 16.60 18.40
C ALA A 106 2.17 15.83 19.21
N GLY A 107 2.60 14.83 19.98
CA GLY A 107 1.73 13.99 20.79
C GLY A 107 0.75 13.11 19.98
N ARG A 108 0.92 12.98 18.67
CA ARG A 108 0.03 12.19 17.81
C ARG A 108 0.66 10.89 17.34
N LEU A 109 -0.21 9.94 17.05
CA LEU A 109 0.12 8.64 16.49
C LEU A 109 -0.25 8.60 15.02
N ARG A 110 0.65 8.01 14.20
CA ARG A 110 0.41 7.72 12.80
C ARG A 110 0.46 6.22 12.56
N THR A 111 -0.60 5.67 12.00
CA THR A 111 -0.66 4.25 11.61
C THR A 111 -0.25 4.12 10.14
N LEU A 112 0.75 3.29 9.88
CA LEU A 112 1.33 3.04 8.57
C LEU A 112 1.18 1.54 8.26
N ASN A 113 0.48 1.20 7.19
CA ASN A 113 0.34 -0.19 6.77
C ASN A 113 1.65 -0.68 6.12
N PHE A 114 2.01 -1.95 6.31
CA PHE A 114 3.22 -2.53 5.71
C PHE A 114 3.28 -2.38 4.18
N LYS A 115 2.12 -2.32 3.53
CA LYS A 115 2.03 -2.09 2.08
C LYS A 115 2.41 -0.68 1.63
N MET A 116 2.51 0.27 2.56
CA MET A 116 2.95 1.64 2.26
C MET A 116 4.47 1.75 2.20
N PHE A 117 5.18 0.77 2.75
CA PHE A 117 6.64 0.75 2.76
C PHE A 117 7.19 0.02 1.54
N TYR A 118 8.19 0.59 0.87
CA TYR A 118 8.78 0.05 -0.35
C TYR A 118 10.28 -0.10 -0.21
N ASP A 119 10.84 -1.18 -0.78
CA ASP A 119 12.28 -1.29 -1.02
C ASP A 119 12.64 -0.70 -2.39
N GLY A 120 13.96 -0.62 -2.68
CA GLY A 120 14.47 -0.09 -3.95
C GLY A 120 14.05 -0.85 -5.22
N ARG A 121 13.36 -1.98 -5.07
CA ARG A 121 12.80 -2.78 -6.15
C ARG A 121 11.28 -2.66 -6.25
N GLY A 122 10.66 -1.85 -5.39
CA GLY A 122 9.21 -1.69 -5.32
C GLY A 122 8.49 -2.80 -4.58
N ASN A 123 9.19 -3.68 -3.84
CA ASN A 123 8.55 -4.66 -2.99
C ASN A 123 8.14 -4.01 -1.68
N THR A 124 6.98 -4.39 -1.16
CA THR A 124 6.52 -3.97 0.16
C THR A 124 7.05 -4.89 1.25
N ILE A 125 6.90 -4.52 2.52
CA ILE A 125 7.17 -5.43 3.63
C ILE A 125 6.33 -6.69 3.43
N PRO A 126 6.94 -7.90 3.39
CA PRO A 126 6.23 -9.13 3.07
C PRO A 126 5.14 -9.41 4.10
N LYS A 127 3.99 -9.89 3.60
CA LYS A 127 3.00 -10.50 4.48
C LYS A 127 3.59 -11.74 5.11
N SER A 128 3.40 -11.90 6.42
CA SER A 128 3.84 -13.10 7.10
C SER A 128 2.93 -14.28 6.79
N VAL A 129 3.29 -15.06 5.78
CA VAL A 129 2.77 -16.42 5.63
C VAL A 129 3.88 -17.35 6.13
N GLY A 130 3.73 -17.86 7.37
CA GLY A 130 4.65 -18.82 7.98
C GLY A 130 5.82 -18.22 8.78
N ALA A 131 6.70 -17.44 8.21
CA ALA A 131 7.74 -16.71 8.94
C ALA A 131 7.40 -15.22 8.97
N LYS A 132 7.11 -14.69 10.16
CA LYS A 132 6.84 -13.25 10.34
C LYS A 132 8.09 -12.46 9.89
N PRO A 133 7.97 -11.45 9.02
CA PRO A 133 9.10 -10.60 8.70
C PRO A 133 9.59 -9.97 10.00
N ARG A 134 10.82 -10.27 10.36
CA ARG A 134 11.39 -9.73 11.59
C ARG A 134 11.75 -8.27 11.34
N ILE A 135 11.01 -7.37 11.97
CA ILE A 135 11.38 -5.95 12.02
C ILE A 135 12.35 -5.80 13.20
N GLU A 136 13.61 -5.51 12.87
CA GLU A 136 14.69 -5.40 13.85
C GLU A 136 14.96 -3.94 14.21
N SER A 137 14.68 -3.03 13.27
CA SER A 137 14.91 -1.61 13.50
C SER A 137 13.85 -0.76 12.80
N VAL A 138 13.47 0.32 13.49
CA VAL A 138 12.70 1.42 12.94
C VAL A 138 13.52 2.68 13.13
N LYS A 139 13.72 3.43 12.06
CA LYS A 139 14.44 4.70 12.07
C LYS A 139 13.60 5.76 11.41
N ILE A 140 13.81 7.00 11.78
CA ILE A 140 13.25 8.14 11.07
C ILE A 140 14.38 9.05 10.58
N LEU A 141 14.22 9.54 9.36
CA LEU A 141 15.05 10.59 8.80
C LEU A 141 14.21 11.87 8.82
N ARG A 142 14.68 12.91 9.50
CA ARG A 142 14.11 14.24 9.51
C ARG A 142 15.20 15.28 9.72
N ASN A 143 15.02 16.47 9.21
CA ASN A 143 15.96 17.58 9.39
C ASN A 143 17.43 17.21 9.04
N GLY A 144 17.61 16.35 8.03
CA GLY A 144 18.95 15.91 7.60
C GLY A 144 19.68 14.96 8.55
N ALA A 145 19.01 14.38 9.54
CA ALA A 145 19.61 13.46 10.51
C ALA A 145 18.77 12.19 10.71
N ILE A 146 19.44 11.09 11.05
CA ILE A 146 18.83 9.79 11.33
C ILE A 146 18.64 9.63 12.83
N TYR A 147 17.42 9.26 13.23
CA TYR A 147 17.06 8.97 14.61
C TYR A 147 16.62 7.51 14.73
N ASP A 148 17.08 6.84 15.78
CA ASP A 148 16.61 5.50 16.12
C ASP A 148 15.29 5.60 16.89
N VAL A 149 14.28 4.81 16.48
CA VAL A 149 12.98 4.76 17.14
C VAL A 149 12.89 3.48 17.96
N ARG A 150 12.59 3.63 19.25
CA ARG A 150 12.29 2.47 20.09
C ARG A 150 11.06 1.74 19.56
N SER A 151 11.15 0.43 19.36
CA SER A 151 10.05 -0.38 18.85
C SER A 151 9.59 -1.42 19.87
N THR A 152 8.28 -1.63 19.92
CA THR A 152 7.61 -2.67 20.70
C THR A 152 6.71 -3.50 19.80
N ILE A 153 6.49 -4.76 20.15
CA ILE A 153 5.56 -5.63 19.40
C ILE A 153 4.22 -5.60 20.12
N ALA A 154 3.14 -5.45 19.35
CA ALA A 154 1.79 -5.64 19.85
C ALA A 154 1.59 -7.13 20.17
N VAL A 155 1.16 -7.43 21.37
CA VAL A 155 0.81 -8.77 21.87
C VAL A 155 -0.68 -8.96 21.75
#